data_334b19decc1c3ce3733499500650060c
#
_entry.id   334b19decc1c3ce3733499500650060c
#
_cell.length_a   1.000
_cell.length_b   1.000
_cell.length_c   1.000
_cell.angle_alpha   90.00
_cell.angle_beta   90.00
_cell.angle_gamma   90.00
#
_symmetry.space_group_name_H-M   'P 1'
#
loop_
_entity.id
_entity.type
_entity.pdbx_description
1 polymer ?
#
loop_
_entity_poly.entity_id
_entity_poly.type
_entity_poly.pdbx_seq_one_letter_code
_entity_poly.pdbx_strand_id
1 'polypeptide(L)'
;MNKRKRISPEALDASLLPKQRKPIPHAFVLDALSPLSPYTRPMFGCLAIYVKDKIVSILRDKPTNTADNGVWLATTQENHQSLRREFPNMRSIQVLGKPVTGWQVLPVDAPDFESAALRACQLVLAGDARIGKIPGARTSKPRSKADGRSPKQIKTSKKHGSTIDFDAVRKIGLALPGVEEGTAYGSPALEVHGRLLACVPVHRSAEPGSLAVRVDFDDRAELLAADPDVYYVTDHYLNYTAVLVRLSRVTADVLQGLLGMAHKFVTARRRR
;
A
#
# COMPACT_ATOMS: atom_id res chain seq x y z
N MET A 1 -52.20 -19.66 17.30
CA MET A 1 -51.29 -20.77 17.65
C MET A 1 -49.94 -20.52 16.99
N ASN A 2 -48.98 -20.06 17.74
CA ASN A 2 -47.66 -19.64 17.23
C ASN A 2 -46.65 -20.79 17.44
N LYS A 3 -46.27 -21.49 16.36
CA LYS A 3 -45.29 -22.59 16.44
C LYS A 3 -43.88 -21.99 16.60
N ARG A 4 -43.34 -22.03 17.82
CA ARG A 4 -41.93 -21.79 18.10
C ARG A 4 -41.10 -22.88 17.44
N LYS A 5 -40.28 -22.50 16.43
CA LYS A 5 -39.26 -23.37 15.85
C LYS A 5 -38.23 -23.69 16.96
N ARG A 6 -38.13 -24.94 17.35
CA ARG A 6 -37.05 -25.45 18.19
C ARG A 6 -35.75 -25.44 17.37
N ILE A 7 -34.76 -24.68 17.83
CA ILE A 7 -33.41 -24.67 17.29
C ILE A 7 -32.73 -25.89 17.85
N SER A 8 -32.19 -26.77 16.98
CA SER A 8 -31.47 -27.99 17.37
C SER A 8 -30.16 -27.64 18.10
N PRO A 9 -29.79 -28.39 19.16
CA PRO A 9 -28.59 -28.11 19.96
C PRO A 9 -27.25 -28.15 19.16
N GLU A 10 -27.22 -28.87 18.04
CA GLU A 10 -26.02 -28.98 17.17
C GLU A 10 -25.61 -27.72 16.42
N ALA A 11 -26.52 -26.71 16.32
CA ALA A 11 -26.22 -25.47 15.62
C ALA A 11 -25.47 -24.43 16.49
N LEU A 12 -25.33 -24.69 17.78
CA LEU A 12 -24.73 -23.75 18.76
C LEU A 12 -23.22 -23.95 18.94
N ASP A 13 -22.65 -25.08 18.50
CA ASP A 13 -21.26 -25.43 18.82
C ASP A 13 -20.23 -24.97 17.77
N ALA A 14 -20.63 -24.71 16.54
CA ALA A 14 -19.72 -24.27 15.48
C ALA A 14 -19.24 -22.79 15.60
N SER A 15 -19.94 -21.96 16.41
CA SER A 15 -19.58 -20.55 16.59
C SER A 15 -18.62 -20.30 17.76
N LEU A 16 -18.37 -21.31 18.60
CA LEU A 16 -17.50 -21.23 19.78
C LEU A 16 -16.09 -21.78 19.55
N LEU A 17 -15.83 -22.37 18.39
CA LEU A 17 -14.45 -22.79 18.05
C LEU A 17 -13.58 -21.53 17.88
N PRO A 18 -12.44 -21.43 18.60
CA PRO A 18 -11.53 -20.31 18.42
C PRO A 18 -11.11 -20.30 16.95
N LYS A 19 -11.33 -19.17 16.26
CA LYS A 19 -10.85 -18.97 14.88
C LYS A 19 -9.39 -19.35 14.85
N GLN A 20 -9.04 -20.43 14.16
CA GLN A 20 -7.65 -20.82 13.96
C GLN A 20 -6.87 -19.63 13.42
N ARG A 21 -5.90 -19.17 14.19
CA ARG A 21 -5.00 -18.10 13.74
C ARG A 21 -4.25 -18.64 12.54
N LYS A 22 -4.31 -17.93 11.43
CA LYS A 22 -3.52 -18.27 10.24
C LYS A 22 -2.05 -18.39 10.64
N PRO A 23 -1.32 -19.40 10.17
CA PRO A 23 0.11 -19.51 10.44
C PRO A 23 0.83 -18.26 9.96
N ILE A 24 1.80 -17.80 10.73
CA ILE A 24 2.63 -16.64 10.37
C ILE A 24 3.56 -17.08 9.24
N PRO A 25 3.51 -16.44 8.07
CA PRO A 25 4.43 -16.74 6.99
C PRO A 25 5.86 -16.41 7.41
N HIS A 26 6.83 -17.23 7.01
CA HIS A 26 8.25 -16.99 7.28
C HIS A 26 8.55 -16.70 8.77
N ALA A 27 7.93 -17.47 9.69
CA ALA A 27 7.99 -17.25 11.15
C ALA A 27 9.43 -17.19 11.69
N PHE A 28 10.37 -17.89 11.04
CA PHE A 28 11.79 -17.91 11.42
C PHE A 28 12.43 -16.49 11.49
N VAL A 29 11.87 -15.52 10.74
CA VAL A 29 12.30 -14.12 10.80
C VAL A 29 11.98 -13.48 12.16
N LEU A 30 10.81 -13.78 12.73
CA LEU A 30 10.44 -13.32 14.07
C LEU A 30 11.31 -13.97 15.13
N ASP A 31 11.59 -15.25 14.98
CA ASP A 31 12.46 -15.99 15.91
C ASP A 31 13.88 -15.40 15.88
N ALA A 32 14.41 -15.11 14.70
CA ALA A 32 15.72 -14.48 14.53
C ALA A 32 15.81 -13.06 15.14
N LEU A 33 14.71 -12.30 15.12
CA LEU A 33 14.65 -10.94 15.67
C LEU A 33 14.24 -10.91 17.14
N SER A 34 13.95 -12.06 17.77
CA SER A 34 13.49 -12.14 19.17
C SER A 34 14.33 -11.37 20.19
N PRO A 35 15.68 -11.27 20.06
CA PRO A 35 16.49 -10.48 21.01
C PRO A 35 16.13 -8.98 21.09
N LEU A 36 15.52 -8.43 20.03
CA LEU A 36 15.09 -7.04 20.00
C LEU A 36 13.64 -6.85 20.48
N SER A 37 12.99 -7.91 20.96
CA SER A 37 11.57 -7.91 21.38
C SER A 37 10.66 -7.26 20.34
N PRO A 38 10.64 -7.75 19.08
CA PRO A 38 9.86 -7.18 18.02
C PRO A 38 8.36 -7.29 18.33
N TYR A 39 7.57 -6.32 17.89
CA TYR A 39 6.12 -6.47 17.87
C TYR A 39 5.60 -6.48 16.44
N THR A 40 4.45 -7.09 16.24
CA THR A 40 3.87 -7.26 14.92
C THR A 40 2.54 -6.54 14.81
N ARG A 41 2.23 -6.04 13.62
CA ARG A 41 0.91 -5.51 13.26
C ARG A 41 0.48 -6.05 11.91
N PRO A 42 -0.79 -6.39 11.73
CA PRO A 42 -1.33 -6.64 10.41
C PRO A 42 -1.11 -5.40 9.53
N MET A 43 -0.53 -5.60 8.37
CA MET A 43 -0.32 -4.55 7.38
C MET A 43 -0.37 -5.20 6.00
N PHE A 44 -1.22 -4.70 5.08
CA PHE A 44 -1.30 -5.19 3.70
C PHE A 44 -1.86 -6.62 3.58
N GLY A 45 -2.67 -7.07 4.55
CA GLY A 45 -3.03 -8.49 4.66
C GLY A 45 -1.80 -9.39 4.84
N CYS A 46 -0.68 -8.80 5.25
CA CYS A 46 0.60 -9.40 5.60
C CYS A 46 0.92 -9.09 7.06
N LEU A 47 2.10 -9.43 7.54
CA LEU A 47 2.53 -9.17 8.91
C LEU A 47 3.73 -8.24 8.91
N ALA A 48 3.55 -7.02 9.38
CA ALA A 48 4.63 -6.06 9.57
C ALA A 48 5.33 -6.27 10.90
N ILE A 49 6.66 -6.20 10.89
CA ILE A 49 7.53 -6.35 12.05
C ILE A 49 8.12 -4.98 12.40
N TYR A 50 7.96 -4.63 13.66
CA TYR A 50 8.48 -3.39 14.24
C TYR A 50 9.52 -3.71 15.32
N VAL A 51 10.58 -2.92 15.33
CA VAL A 51 11.59 -2.88 16.38
C VAL A 51 11.61 -1.45 16.93
N LYS A 52 11.24 -1.28 18.18
CA LYS A 52 11.00 0.03 18.80
C LYS A 52 9.96 0.83 17.97
N ASP A 53 10.32 2.00 17.47
CA ASP A 53 9.48 2.91 16.67
C ASP A 53 9.60 2.70 15.15
N LYS A 54 10.46 1.76 14.72
CA LYS A 54 10.75 1.53 13.30
C LYS A 54 10.05 0.28 12.78
N ILE A 55 9.41 0.39 11.62
CA ILE A 55 9.07 -0.78 10.82
C ILE A 55 10.34 -1.27 10.13
N VAL A 56 10.67 -2.54 10.29
CA VAL A 56 11.90 -3.13 9.73
C VAL A 56 11.61 -4.06 8.57
N SER A 57 10.53 -4.83 8.65
CA SER A 57 10.17 -5.77 7.57
C SER A 57 8.69 -6.07 7.53
N ILE A 58 8.25 -6.69 6.41
CA ILE A 58 6.92 -7.26 6.23
C ILE A 58 7.08 -8.69 5.75
N LEU A 59 6.34 -9.61 6.36
CA LEU A 59 6.25 -11.01 5.95
C LEU A 59 5.04 -11.18 5.05
N ARG A 60 5.27 -11.60 3.80
CA ARG A 60 4.22 -11.74 2.78
C ARG A 60 4.21 -13.15 2.20
N ASP A 61 3.02 -13.76 2.21
CA ASP A 61 2.70 -14.99 1.49
C ASP A 61 1.24 -14.91 1.05
N LYS A 62 1.01 -14.50 -0.19
CA LYS A 62 -0.33 -14.34 -0.77
C LYS A 62 -0.45 -15.11 -2.09
N PRO A 63 -1.65 -15.61 -2.41
CA PRO A 63 -1.89 -16.28 -3.69
C PRO A 63 -1.89 -15.35 -4.90
N THR A 64 -1.93 -14.02 -4.68
CA THR A 64 -1.91 -12.99 -5.72
C THR A 64 -0.60 -12.22 -5.67
N ASN A 65 -0.10 -11.76 -6.82
CA ASN A 65 1.18 -11.07 -6.95
C ASN A 65 2.32 -11.85 -6.24
N THR A 66 2.41 -13.13 -6.56
CA THR A 66 3.33 -14.08 -5.91
C THR A 66 4.80 -13.70 -6.07
N ALA A 67 5.13 -12.93 -7.12
CA ALA A 67 6.46 -12.38 -7.31
C ALA A 67 6.95 -11.53 -6.13
N ASP A 68 6.04 -10.95 -5.36
CA ASP A 68 6.36 -10.15 -4.17
C ASP A 68 6.27 -10.95 -2.86
N ASN A 69 6.04 -12.27 -2.90
CA ASN A 69 6.06 -13.10 -1.70
C ASN A 69 7.50 -13.24 -1.17
N GLY A 70 7.61 -13.22 0.15
CA GLY A 70 8.89 -13.27 0.86
C GLY A 70 8.97 -12.24 1.99
N VAL A 71 10.17 -11.76 2.26
CA VAL A 71 10.47 -10.76 3.30
C VAL A 71 10.74 -9.41 2.65
N TRP A 72 9.88 -8.43 2.93
CA TRP A 72 10.10 -7.07 2.47
C TRP A 72 10.93 -6.30 3.49
N LEU A 73 11.96 -5.63 3.05
CA LEU A 73 12.80 -4.78 3.87
C LEU A 73 12.34 -3.32 3.73
N ALA A 74 12.10 -2.66 4.87
CA ALA A 74 11.85 -1.23 4.92
C ALA A 74 13.18 -0.48 4.74
N THR A 75 13.36 0.24 3.63
CA THR A 75 14.62 0.92 3.30
C THR A 75 14.36 2.24 2.58
N THR A 76 15.41 2.96 2.23
CA THR A 76 15.34 4.17 1.40
C THR A 76 16.04 3.92 0.07
N GLN A 77 15.67 4.69 -0.97
CA GLN A 77 16.26 4.55 -2.30
C GLN A 77 17.79 4.67 -2.30
N GLU A 78 18.34 5.50 -1.42
CA GLU A 78 19.78 5.72 -1.27
C GLU A 78 20.52 4.43 -0.88
N ASN A 79 19.87 3.57 -0.12
CA ASN A 79 20.45 2.33 0.38
C ASN A 79 20.28 1.13 -0.57
N HIS A 80 19.47 1.26 -1.63
CA HIS A 80 19.18 0.12 -2.51
C HIS A 80 20.42 -0.46 -3.15
N GLN A 81 21.34 0.38 -3.63
CA GLN A 81 22.56 -0.10 -4.28
C GLN A 81 23.47 -0.87 -3.32
N SER A 82 23.63 -0.38 -2.10
CA SER A 82 24.45 -1.04 -1.07
C SER A 82 23.83 -2.35 -0.59
N LEU A 83 22.50 -2.38 -0.44
CA LEU A 83 21.78 -3.60 -0.05
C LEU A 83 21.77 -4.64 -1.17
N ARG A 84 21.66 -4.26 -2.45
CA ARG A 84 21.76 -5.19 -3.59
C ARG A 84 23.10 -5.87 -3.74
N ARG A 85 24.20 -5.23 -3.30
CA ARG A 85 25.50 -5.89 -3.23
C ARG A 85 25.54 -7.01 -2.22
N GLU A 86 24.80 -6.87 -1.14
CA GLU A 86 24.68 -7.86 -0.06
C GLU A 86 23.61 -8.92 -0.35
N PHE A 87 22.55 -8.51 -1.05
CA PHE A 87 21.41 -9.34 -1.44
C PHE A 87 21.20 -9.30 -2.96
N PRO A 88 21.95 -10.10 -3.74
CA PRO A 88 21.92 -10.01 -5.21
C PRO A 88 20.53 -10.26 -5.83
N ASN A 89 19.71 -11.12 -5.19
CA ASN A 89 18.35 -11.45 -5.63
C ASN A 89 17.27 -10.47 -5.11
N MET A 90 17.65 -9.46 -4.30
CA MET A 90 16.74 -8.43 -3.82
C MET A 90 16.22 -7.57 -4.96
N ARG A 91 14.90 -7.34 -4.97
CA ARG A 91 14.25 -6.49 -5.99
C ARG A 91 13.23 -5.55 -5.39
N SER A 92 12.86 -4.52 -6.14
CA SER A 92 11.75 -3.65 -5.77
C SER A 92 10.44 -4.40 -5.86
N ILE A 93 9.53 -4.19 -4.89
CA ILE A 93 8.19 -4.75 -4.94
C ILE A 93 7.41 -4.18 -6.13
N GLN A 94 6.56 -5.00 -6.74
CA GLN A 94 5.79 -4.65 -7.95
C GLN A 94 4.34 -4.32 -7.62
N VAL A 95 3.80 -4.83 -6.52
CA VAL A 95 2.39 -4.66 -6.13
C VAL A 95 1.96 -3.20 -6.02
N LEU A 96 2.88 -2.28 -5.78
CA LEU A 96 2.61 -0.84 -5.68
C LEU A 96 2.71 -0.08 -7.01
N GLY A 97 2.94 -0.76 -8.12
CA GLY A 97 2.98 -0.16 -9.46
C GLY A 97 4.12 0.83 -9.70
N LYS A 98 5.07 0.97 -8.78
CA LYS A 98 6.23 1.86 -8.92
C LYS A 98 7.49 1.07 -9.21
N PRO A 99 8.34 1.55 -10.15
CA PRO A 99 9.59 0.87 -10.48
C PRO A 99 10.61 0.91 -9.33
N VAL A 100 10.51 1.90 -8.45
CA VAL A 100 11.38 2.04 -7.27
C VAL A 100 10.54 2.44 -6.07
N THR A 101 10.51 1.61 -5.07
CA THR A 101 9.81 1.87 -3.81
C THR A 101 10.81 1.89 -2.65
N GLY A 102 10.40 2.46 -1.54
CA GLY A 102 11.13 2.31 -0.28
C GLY A 102 11.00 0.91 0.34
N TRP A 103 10.42 -0.05 -0.39
CA TRP A 103 10.31 -1.45 -0.02
C TRP A 103 11.07 -2.30 -1.02
N GLN A 104 11.92 -3.17 -0.51
CA GLN A 104 12.65 -4.13 -1.32
C GLN A 104 12.29 -5.53 -0.82
N VAL A 105 12.03 -6.47 -1.72
CA VAL A 105 11.70 -7.84 -1.37
C VAL A 105 12.93 -8.75 -1.49
N LEU A 106 13.13 -9.58 -0.49
CA LEU A 106 13.90 -10.83 -0.56
C LEU A 106 12.87 -11.89 -0.99
N PRO A 107 12.87 -12.30 -2.26
CA PRO A 107 11.77 -13.08 -2.79
C PRO A 107 11.88 -14.55 -2.39
N VAL A 108 10.74 -15.16 -2.04
CA VAL A 108 10.67 -16.54 -1.61
C VAL A 108 11.09 -17.54 -2.70
N ASP A 109 11.01 -17.14 -3.96
CA ASP A 109 11.42 -17.92 -5.14
C ASP A 109 12.92 -17.86 -5.43
N ALA A 110 13.69 -17.06 -4.69
CA ALA A 110 15.15 -17.02 -4.82
C ALA A 110 15.82 -18.20 -4.11
N PRO A 111 16.88 -18.77 -4.71
CA PRO A 111 17.58 -19.93 -4.12
C PRO A 111 18.27 -19.62 -2.79
N ASP A 112 18.56 -18.35 -2.51
CA ASP A 112 19.19 -17.88 -1.29
C ASP A 112 18.20 -17.24 -0.29
N PHE A 113 16.90 -17.39 -0.51
CA PHE A 113 15.85 -16.70 0.26
C PHE A 113 16.05 -16.76 1.77
N GLU A 114 16.18 -17.96 2.31
CA GLU A 114 16.25 -18.16 3.77
C GLU A 114 17.53 -17.55 4.36
N SER A 115 18.67 -17.79 3.71
CA SER A 115 19.96 -17.21 4.12
C SER A 115 20.00 -15.70 4.01
N ALA A 116 19.43 -15.14 2.96
CA ALA A 116 19.28 -13.71 2.77
C ALA A 116 18.37 -13.07 3.83
N ALA A 117 17.23 -13.70 4.16
CA ALA A 117 16.32 -13.25 5.19
C ALA A 117 16.99 -13.26 6.58
N LEU A 118 17.72 -14.34 6.92
CA LEU A 118 18.48 -14.42 8.18
C LEU A 118 19.62 -13.38 8.22
N ARG A 119 20.28 -13.17 7.09
CA ARG A 119 21.32 -12.12 7.00
C ARG A 119 20.71 -10.72 7.21
N ALA A 120 19.53 -10.44 6.65
CA ALA A 120 18.83 -9.18 6.90
C ALA A 120 18.45 -9.03 8.39
N CYS A 121 18.03 -10.10 9.07
CA CYS A 121 17.82 -10.09 10.51
C CYS A 121 19.10 -9.73 11.28
N GLN A 122 20.26 -10.26 10.90
CA GLN A 122 21.54 -9.91 11.51
C GLN A 122 21.87 -8.43 11.35
N LEU A 123 21.60 -7.83 10.21
CA LEU A 123 21.77 -6.40 9.99
C LEU A 123 20.85 -5.58 10.90
N VAL A 124 19.58 -6.00 11.06
CA VAL A 124 18.65 -5.35 11.98
C VAL A 124 19.12 -5.47 13.43
N LEU A 125 19.60 -6.64 13.84
CA LEU A 125 20.19 -6.87 15.17
C LEU A 125 21.39 -5.98 15.43
N ALA A 126 22.24 -5.77 14.42
CA ALA A 126 23.39 -4.87 14.48
C ALA A 126 23.03 -3.38 14.44
N GLY A 127 21.74 -3.05 14.26
CA GLY A 127 21.28 -1.67 14.16
C GLY A 127 21.65 -0.97 12.86
N ASP A 128 21.81 -1.72 11.77
CA ASP A 128 22.16 -1.18 10.45
C ASP A 128 21.12 -0.14 9.98
N ALA A 129 21.58 1.09 9.75
CA ALA A 129 20.73 2.21 9.40
C ALA A 129 20.05 2.07 8.01
N ARG A 130 20.51 1.15 7.17
CA ARG A 130 19.94 0.89 5.84
C ARG A 130 18.57 0.21 5.91
N ILE A 131 18.25 -0.46 7.04
CA ILE A 131 16.99 -1.18 7.24
C ILE A 131 16.23 -0.55 8.40
N GLY A 132 14.99 -0.20 8.14
CA GLY A 132 14.08 0.38 9.10
C GLY A 132 13.63 1.79 8.75
N LYS A 133 12.34 2.06 8.96
CA LYS A 133 11.71 3.37 8.75
C LYS A 133 10.84 3.71 9.94
N ILE A 134 10.84 4.98 10.32
CA ILE A 134 9.87 5.52 11.28
C ILE A 134 8.62 5.88 10.47
N PRO A 135 7.45 5.24 10.72
CA PRO A 135 6.22 5.59 10.05
C PRO A 135 5.89 7.08 10.27
N GLY A 136 5.63 7.82 9.19
CA GLY A 136 5.30 9.24 9.26
C GLY A 136 6.49 10.21 9.40
N ALA A 137 7.72 9.74 9.50
CA ALA A 137 8.88 10.62 9.45
C ALA A 137 9.07 11.16 8.02
N ARG A 138 8.86 12.48 7.87
CA ARG A 138 9.25 13.17 6.64
C ARG A 138 10.76 13.10 6.51
N THR A 139 11.25 12.52 5.42
CA THR A 139 12.65 12.71 5.02
C THR A 139 12.80 14.18 4.59
N SER A 140 13.14 15.04 5.54
CA SER A 140 13.56 16.40 5.22
C SER A 140 14.88 16.31 4.48
N LYS A 141 14.88 16.61 3.18
CA LYS A 141 16.12 16.94 2.46
C LYS A 141 16.84 18.04 3.26
N PRO A 142 18.16 17.93 3.51
CA PRO A 142 18.90 19.01 4.13
C PRO A 142 18.79 20.25 3.24
N ARG A 143 18.21 21.29 3.79
CA ARG A 143 18.13 22.61 3.17
C ARG A 143 19.53 23.21 3.27
N SER A 144 20.29 23.19 2.17
CA SER A 144 21.51 23.99 2.05
C SER A 144 21.17 25.45 2.26
N LYS A 145 21.71 26.04 3.32
CA LYS A 145 21.71 27.49 3.53
C LYS A 145 22.56 28.10 2.42
N ALA A 146 21.97 28.86 1.56
CA ALA A 146 22.66 29.81 0.70
C ALA A 146 21.91 31.13 0.74
N ASP A 147 22.70 32.14 0.94
CA ASP A 147 22.45 33.53 1.24
C ASP A 147 21.42 34.28 0.38
N GLY A 148 20.90 35.33 1.00
CA GLY A 148 19.90 36.24 0.46
C GLY A 148 20.30 36.96 -0.82
N ARG A 149 19.30 37.11 -1.68
CA ARG A 149 19.07 38.28 -2.53
C ARG A 149 17.63 38.28 -3.05
N SER A 150 17.02 39.43 -2.96
CA SER A 150 15.66 39.75 -3.39
C SER A 150 15.38 39.61 -4.89
N PRO A 151 14.11 39.66 -5.32
CA PRO A 151 13.61 38.94 -6.49
C PRO A 151 13.74 39.71 -7.79
N LYS A 152 14.29 39.11 -8.81
CA LYS A 152 14.06 39.47 -10.20
C LYS A 152 13.18 38.42 -10.86
N GLN A 153 12.04 38.87 -11.38
CA GLN A 153 11.15 38.09 -12.23
C GLN A 153 11.94 37.45 -13.38
N ILE A 154 11.97 36.14 -13.39
CA ILE A 154 12.42 35.35 -14.54
C ILE A 154 11.23 34.52 -14.99
N LYS A 155 10.76 34.82 -16.19
CA LYS A 155 9.81 34.00 -16.93
C LYS A 155 10.42 32.64 -17.13
N THR A 156 9.99 31.64 -16.35
CA THR A 156 10.40 30.26 -16.55
C THR A 156 9.40 29.58 -17.48
N SER A 157 9.91 29.18 -18.62
CA SER A 157 9.25 28.25 -19.53
C SER A 157 8.91 26.95 -18.79
N LYS A 158 7.62 26.68 -18.65
CA LYS A 158 7.05 25.44 -18.07
C LYS A 158 7.48 24.27 -18.94
N LYS A 159 8.38 23.42 -18.43
CA LYS A 159 8.38 22.01 -18.82
C LYS A 159 7.14 21.36 -18.20
N HIS A 160 6.14 21.11 -19.00
CA HIS A 160 4.93 20.40 -18.65
C HIS A 160 5.27 18.93 -18.37
N GLY A 161 5.46 18.59 -17.09
CA GLY A 161 5.01 17.28 -16.61
C GLY A 161 3.47 17.39 -16.55
N SER A 162 2.75 16.67 -17.37
CA SER A 162 1.28 16.75 -17.44
C SER A 162 0.71 16.38 -16.07
N THR A 163 0.13 17.36 -15.39
CA THR A 163 -0.66 17.15 -14.18
C THR A 163 -1.82 16.25 -14.56
N ILE A 164 -1.95 15.09 -13.94
CA ILE A 164 -3.07 14.19 -14.18
C ILE A 164 -4.34 14.87 -13.69
N ASP A 165 -5.28 15.02 -14.59
CA ASP A 165 -6.64 15.51 -14.34
C ASP A 165 -7.67 14.37 -14.41
N PHE A 166 -8.95 14.66 -14.20
CA PHE A 166 -10.00 13.67 -14.30
C PHE A 166 -10.17 13.12 -15.72
N ASP A 167 -9.81 13.88 -16.76
CA ASP A 167 -9.87 13.40 -18.14
C ASP A 167 -8.85 12.28 -18.38
N ALA A 168 -7.67 12.37 -17.78
CA ALA A 168 -6.70 11.28 -17.79
C ALA A 168 -7.20 10.06 -16.99
N VAL A 169 -7.82 10.28 -15.82
CA VAL A 169 -8.46 9.22 -15.02
C VAL A 169 -9.53 8.49 -15.85
N ARG A 170 -10.36 9.25 -16.53
CA ARG A 170 -11.43 8.73 -17.41
C ARG A 170 -10.87 7.86 -18.52
N LYS A 171 -9.85 8.34 -19.25
CA LYS A 171 -9.22 7.58 -20.34
C LYS A 171 -8.65 6.24 -19.85
N ILE A 172 -7.97 6.25 -18.72
CA ILE A 172 -7.37 5.04 -18.13
C ILE A 172 -8.47 4.10 -17.62
N GLY A 173 -9.48 4.63 -16.95
CA GLY A 173 -10.56 3.83 -16.38
C GLY A 173 -11.45 3.17 -17.42
N LEU A 174 -11.82 3.90 -18.48
CA LEU A 174 -12.64 3.36 -19.58
C LEU A 174 -11.92 2.28 -20.40
N ALA A 175 -10.62 2.16 -20.30
CA ALA A 175 -9.87 1.03 -20.88
C ALA A 175 -10.05 -0.28 -20.10
N LEU A 176 -10.61 -0.25 -18.88
CA LEU A 176 -10.87 -1.45 -18.09
C LEU A 176 -12.23 -2.07 -18.48
N PRO A 177 -12.36 -3.40 -18.44
CA PRO A 177 -13.58 -4.09 -18.88
C PRO A 177 -14.81 -3.66 -18.07
N GLY A 178 -15.88 -3.25 -18.78
CA GLY A 178 -17.18 -2.92 -18.20
C GLY A 178 -17.19 -1.67 -17.31
N VAL A 179 -16.18 -0.82 -17.41
CA VAL A 179 -16.15 0.49 -16.76
C VAL A 179 -16.87 1.50 -17.65
N GLU A 180 -17.74 2.28 -17.02
CA GLU A 180 -18.55 3.31 -17.62
C GLU A 180 -18.36 4.64 -16.88
N GLU A 181 -18.59 5.74 -17.56
CA GLU A 181 -18.63 7.07 -16.94
C GLU A 181 -19.97 7.28 -16.26
N GLY A 182 -19.95 7.82 -15.07
CA GLY A 182 -21.13 8.09 -14.27
C GLY A 182 -20.97 9.34 -13.41
N THR A 183 -21.87 9.52 -12.47
CA THR A 183 -21.81 10.58 -11.49
C THR A 183 -22.05 10.02 -10.09
N ALA A 184 -21.22 10.43 -9.14
CA ALA A 184 -21.41 10.10 -7.73
C ALA A 184 -21.46 11.39 -6.90
N TYR A 185 -22.52 11.54 -6.13
CA TYR A 185 -22.73 12.76 -5.32
C TYR A 185 -22.69 14.07 -6.10
N GLY A 186 -23.12 14.03 -7.39
CA GLY A 186 -23.07 15.20 -8.28
C GLY A 186 -21.69 15.51 -8.87
N SER A 187 -20.70 14.65 -8.68
CA SER A 187 -19.35 14.78 -9.24
C SER A 187 -19.05 13.71 -10.27
N PRO A 188 -18.10 13.95 -11.20
CA PRO A 188 -17.67 12.94 -12.16
C PRO A 188 -17.17 11.66 -11.47
N ALA A 189 -17.60 10.52 -12.00
CA ALA A 189 -17.27 9.22 -11.46
C ALA A 189 -17.03 8.18 -12.57
N LEU A 190 -16.36 7.10 -12.21
CA LEU A 190 -16.26 5.87 -12.98
C LEU A 190 -16.95 4.76 -12.22
N GLU A 191 -17.70 3.96 -12.91
CA GLU A 191 -18.47 2.85 -12.36
C GLU A 191 -18.19 1.57 -13.13
N VAL A 192 -18.34 0.43 -12.49
CA VAL A 192 -18.31 -0.89 -13.14
C VAL A 192 -19.56 -1.66 -12.71
N HIS A 193 -20.42 -2.01 -13.68
CA HIS A 193 -21.71 -2.67 -13.44
C HIS A 193 -22.57 -1.93 -12.38
N GLY A 194 -22.69 -0.62 -12.49
CA GLY A 194 -23.46 0.23 -11.56
C GLY A 194 -22.86 0.37 -10.17
N ARG A 195 -21.57 0.05 -9.99
CA ARG A 195 -20.85 0.21 -8.73
C ARG A 195 -19.74 1.23 -8.88
N LEU A 196 -19.64 2.12 -7.92
CA LEU A 196 -18.59 3.13 -7.90
C LEU A 196 -17.21 2.48 -7.89
N LEU A 197 -16.39 2.89 -8.84
CA LEU A 197 -14.97 2.53 -8.97
C LEU A 197 -14.08 3.65 -8.42
N ALA A 198 -14.31 4.87 -8.91
CA ALA A 198 -13.59 6.07 -8.50
C ALA A 198 -14.46 7.31 -8.75
N CYS A 199 -14.28 8.38 -7.98
CA CYS A 199 -14.96 9.65 -8.19
C CYS A 199 -14.14 10.85 -7.71
N VAL A 200 -14.47 12.03 -8.20
CA VAL A 200 -14.00 13.27 -7.61
C VAL A 200 -14.68 13.45 -6.25
N PRO A 201 -13.93 13.54 -5.15
CA PRO A 201 -14.51 13.65 -3.80
C PRO A 201 -15.18 15.00 -3.60
N VAL A 202 -16.39 15.00 -3.02
CA VAL A 202 -17.15 16.23 -2.74
C VAL A 202 -17.02 16.72 -1.30
N HIS A 203 -16.57 15.87 -0.38
CA HIS A 203 -16.47 16.26 1.01
C HIS A 203 -15.29 17.22 1.23
N ARG A 204 -15.54 18.31 1.95
CA ARG A 204 -14.58 19.39 2.21
C ARG A 204 -13.26 18.99 2.88
N SER A 205 -13.20 17.79 3.48
CA SER A 205 -11.98 17.25 4.07
C SER A 205 -11.02 16.70 3.02
N ALA A 206 -11.47 16.43 1.80
CA ALA A 206 -10.60 16.01 0.72
C ALA A 206 -9.85 17.21 0.13
N GLU A 207 -8.57 17.04 -0.15
CA GLU A 207 -7.77 18.08 -0.79
C GLU A 207 -8.25 18.33 -2.24
N PRO A 208 -8.24 19.57 -2.72
CA PRO A 208 -8.54 19.88 -4.12
C PRO A 208 -7.62 19.10 -5.07
N GLY A 209 -8.17 18.62 -6.20
CA GLY A 209 -7.40 17.82 -7.15
C GLY A 209 -7.14 16.39 -6.70
N SER A 210 -7.94 15.89 -5.77
CA SER A 210 -7.89 14.49 -5.35
C SER A 210 -8.89 13.62 -6.10
N LEU A 211 -8.65 12.32 -6.09
CA LEU A 211 -9.54 11.26 -6.55
C LEU A 211 -9.82 10.31 -5.40
N ALA A 212 -11.08 9.95 -5.16
CA ALA A 212 -11.46 8.88 -4.26
C ALA A 212 -11.56 7.58 -5.06
N VAL A 213 -10.78 6.57 -4.71
CA VAL A 213 -10.71 5.28 -5.41
C VAL A 213 -11.13 4.16 -4.48
N ARG A 214 -11.99 3.26 -4.96
CA ARG A 214 -12.49 2.11 -4.18
C ARG A 214 -11.41 1.05 -4.02
N VAL A 215 -11.06 0.77 -2.79
CA VAL A 215 -10.12 -0.29 -2.41
C VAL A 215 -10.61 -0.91 -1.11
N ASP A 216 -10.16 -2.11 -0.77
CA ASP A 216 -10.44 -2.63 0.56
C ASP A 216 -9.58 -1.93 1.63
N PHE A 217 -9.82 -2.25 2.90
CA PHE A 217 -9.09 -1.60 3.99
C PHE A 217 -7.63 -2.03 4.06
N ASP A 218 -7.32 -3.24 3.62
CA ASP A 218 -5.96 -3.77 3.61
C ASP A 218 -5.15 -3.09 2.50
N ASP A 219 -5.67 -3.06 1.27
CA ASP A 219 -5.05 -2.36 0.15
C ASP A 219 -4.90 -0.85 0.44
N ARG A 220 -5.90 -0.24 1.12
CA ARG A 220 -5.80 1.15 1.55
C ARG A 220 -4.63 1.39 2.49
N ALA A 221 -4.49 0.54 3.50
CA ALA A 221 -3.37 0.64 4.44
C ALA A 221 -2.02 0.52 3.71
N GLU A 222 -1.97 -0.35 2.68
CA GLU A 222 -0.82 -0.51 1.80
C GLU A 222 -0.43 0.79 1.10
N LEU A 223 -1.39 1.39 0.45
CA LEU A 223 -1.19 2.61 -0.31
C LEU A 223 -0.73 3.77 0.57
N LEU A 224 -1.37 3.94 1.75
CA LEU A 224 -1.02 4.98 2.72
C LEU A 224 0.41 4.84 3.25
N ALA A 225 0.86 3.62 3.49
CA ALA A 225 2.21 3.38 3.98
C ALA A 225 3.27 3.45 2.87
N ALA A 226 2.89 3.09 1.64
CA ALA A 226 3.80 3.09 0.50
C ALA A 226 4.19 4.49 0.06
N ASP A 227 3.22 5.41 0.01
CA ASP A 227 3.44 6.77 -0.44
C ASP A 227 2.42 7.75 0.18
N PRO A 228 2.64 8.22 1.41
CA PRO A 228 1.75 9.17 2.07
C PRO A 228 1.71 10.55 1.37
N ASP A 229 2.64 10.81 0.46
CA ASP A 229 2.60 12.01 -0.37
C ASP A 229 1.60 11.91 -1.52
N VAL A 230 1.31 10.71 -1.99
CA VAL A 230 0.32 10.42 -3.05
C VAL A 230 -1.01 10.02 -2.45
N TYR A 231 -1.02 9.14 -1.45
CA TYR A 231 -2.22 8.55 -0.86
C TYR A 231 -2.48 9.08 0.53
N TYR A 232 -3.74 9.35 0.84
CA TYR A 232 -4.14 9.79 2.16
C TYR A 232 -5.58 9.38 2.48
N VAL A 233 -5.97 9.53 3.73
CA VAL A 233 -7.34 9.36 4.20
C VAL A 233 -7.64 10.46 5.22
N THR A 234 -8.87 10.91 5.26
CA THR A 234 -9.34 11.85 6.27
C THR A 234 -10.40 11.19 7.14
N ASP A 235 -10.72 11.79 8.29
CA ASP A 235 -11.67 11.22 9.26
C ASP A 235 -13.01 10.83 8.62
N HIS A 236 -13.50 11.65 7.67
CA HIS A 236 -14.70 11.34 6.92
C HIS A 236 -14.61 10.02 6.15
N TYR A 237 -13.43 9.71 5.59
CA TYR A 237 -13.22 8.53 4.73
C TYR A 237 -12.74 7.30 5.50
N LEU A 238 -12.49 7.39 6.81
CA LEU A 238 -11.97 6.26 7.62
C LEU A 238 -12.82 5.00 7.52
N ASN A 239 -14.16 5.16 7.54
CA ASN A 239 -15.09 4.04 7.52
C ASN A 239 -15.50 3.57 6.12
N TYR A 240 -14.99 4.22 5.07
CA TYR A 240 -15.26 3.82 3.69
C TYR A 240 -14.12 2.96 3.12
N THR A 241 -14.46 1.97 2.32
CA THR A 241 -13.50 1.19 1.55
C THR A 241 -13.02 2.00 0.34
N ALA A 242 -12.23 3.04 0.62
CA ALA A 242 -11.70 3.97 -0.36
C ALA A 242 -10.39 4.60 0.14
N VAL A 243 -9.55 5.03 -0.79
CA VAL A 243 -8.36 5.85 -0.57
C VAL A 243 -8.50 7.17 -1.34
N LEU A 244 -7.97 8.25 -0.80
CA LEU A 244 -7.84 9.52 -1.50
C LEU A 244 -6.46 9.62 -2.14
N VAL A 245 -6.41 10.08 -3.40
CA VAL A 245 -5.21 10.13 -4.23
C VAL A 245 -4.99 11.56 -4.70
N ARG A 246 -3.82 12.15 -4.47
CA ARG A 246 -3.43 13.46 -5.01
C ARG A 246 -3.03 13.30 -6.47
N LEU A 247 -3.89 13.73 -7.40
CA LEU A 247 -3.65 13.57 -8.84
C LEU A 247 -2.41 14.33 -9.32
N SER A 248 -2.02 15.40 -8.62
CA SER A 248 -0.79 16.16 -8.92
C SER A 248 0.51 15.40 -8.60
N ARG A 249 0.43 14.27 -7.89
CA ARG A 249 1.58 13.50 -7.40
C ARG A 249 1.64 12.06 -7.91
N VAL A 250 0.61 11.64 -8.64
CA VAL A 250 0.52 10.29 -9.23
C VAL A 250 0.95 10.33 -10.69
N THR A 251 1.56 9.23 -11.18
CA THR A 251 1.84 9.04 -12.61
C THR A 251 0.73 8.22 -13.27
N ALA A 252 0.62 8.28 -14.60
CA ALA A 252 -0.38 7.53 -15.34
C ALA A 252 -0.30 6.01 -15.10
N ASP A 253 0.92 5.46 -15.06
CA ASP A 253 1.15 4.03 -14.80
C ASP A 253 0.70 3.60 -13.41
N VAL A 254 1.00 4.43 -12.39
CA VAL A 254 0.57 4.19 -11.01
C VAL A 254 -0.95 4.27 -10.90
N LEU A 255 -1.57 5.26 -11.58
CA LEU A 255 -3.01 5.41 -11.60
C LEU A 255 -3.69 4.23 -12.32
N GLN A 256 -3.11 3.74 -13.41
CA GLN A 256 -3.61 2.55 -14.12
C GLN A 256 -3.57 1.31 -13.21
N GLY A 257 -2.47 1.10 -12.50
CA GLY A 257 -2.34 0.02 -11.52
C GLY A 257 -3.39 0.11 -10.42
N LEU A 258 -3.59 1.31 -9.87
CA LEU A 258 -4.58 1.57 -8.82
C LEU A 258 -6.02 1.34 -9.30
N LEU A 259 -6.38 1.84 -10.48
CA LEU A 259 -7.72 1.62 -11.04
C LEU A 259 -7.95 0.14 -11.38
N GLY A 260 -6.90 -0.58 -11.82
CA GLY A 260 -6.95 -2.04 -12.01
C GLY A 260 -7.17 -2.81 -10.69
N MET A 261 -6.55 -2.39 -9.60
CA MET A 261 -6.79 -2.93 -8.26
C MET A 261 -8.23 -2.66 -7.82
N ALA A 262 -8.70 -1.43 -7.95
CA ALA A 262 -10.07 -1.03 -7.65
C ALA A 262 -11.09 -1.85 -8.45
N HIS A 263 -10.85 -2.06 -9.73
CA HIS A 263 -11.69 -2.86 -10.62
C HIS A 263 -11.82 -4.31 -10.11
N LYS A 264 -10.70 -4.94 -9.75
CA LYS A 264 -10.70 -6.30 -9.15
C LYS A 264 -11.50 -6.33 -7.86
N PHE A 265 -11.31 -5.34 -6.97
CA PHE A 265 -12.03 -5.26 -5.70
C PHE A 265 -13.54 -5.12 -5.90
N VAL A 266 -13.97 -4.21 -6.76
CA VAL A 266 -15.40 -3.94 -7.02
C VAL A 266 -16.08 -5.11 -7.71
N THR A 267 -15.40 -5.79 -8.65
CA THR A 267 -15.93 -6.94 -9.38
C THR A 267 -15.95 -8.23 -8.58
N ALA A 268 -14.96 -8.45 -7.68
CA ALA A 268 -14.91 -9.64 -6.82
C ALA A 268 -16.11 -9.76 -5.86
N ARG A 269 -16.69 -8.64 -5.41
CA ARG A 269 -17.89 -8.62 -4.54
C ARG A 269 -19.18 -9.12 -5.22
N ARG A 270 -19.14 -9.46 -6.50
CA ARG A 270 -20.31 -9.98 -7.22
C ARG A 270 -20.52 -11.49 -7.03
N ARG A 271 -19.56 -12.22 -6.44
CA ARG A 271 -19.61 -13.70 -6.30
C ARG A 271 -20.23 -14.20 -4.98
N ARG A 272 -21.05 -13.37 -4.31
CA ARG A 272 -21.84 -13.82 -3.13
C ARG A 272 -23.33 -13.59 -3.37
#